data_5922466ca27db4305de1795d757b8c4c
#
_entry.id   5922466ca27db4305de1795d757b8c4c
#
_cell.length_a   1.000
_cell.length_b   1.000
_cell.length_c   1.000
_cell.angle_alpha   90.00
_cell.angle_beta   90.00
_cell.angle_gamma   90.00
#
_symmetry.space_group_name_H-M   'P 1'
#
loop_
_entity.id
_entity.type
_entity.pdbx_description
1 polymer ?
#
loop_
_entity_poly.entity_id
_entity_poly.type
_entity_poly.pdbx_seq_one_letter_code
_entity_poly.pdbx_strand_id
1 'polypeptide(L)'
;MPQNPANALSEPLTEEAVASAFRYLRAVQAGDARTAGELVVAEPQMPAFLTGIAEGIVEAGTSLPGPDDDAPTWDSFTLEALGKVFLNALRTWQQAGPDAAPGIAQTVISFVTAILCEEHDDIAHARDVYESAARGRLLLEARAASAAACPVDITAP
;
A
#
# COMPACT_ATOMS: atom_id res chain seq x y z
N MET A 1 -11.41 -17.94 -24.09
CA MET A 1 -10.07 -17.70 -23.58
C MET A 1 -10.20 -17.32 -22.12
N PRO A 2 -9.73 -18.10 -21.17
CA PRO A 2 -9.72 -17.70 -19.78
C PRO A 2 -8.72 -16.55 -19.63
N GLN A 3 -9.20 -15.41 -19.18
CA GLN A 3 -8.34 -14.28 -18.79
C GLN A 3 -7.51 -14.73 -17.60
N ASN A 4 -6.19 -14.61 -17.74
CA ASN A 4 -5.21 -14.96 -16.73
C ASN A 4 -5.41 -13.98 -15.52
N PRO A 5 -5.81 -14.44 -14.31
CA PRO A 5 -6.07 -13.57 -13.19
C PRO A 5 -4.79 -12.96 -12.58
N ALA A 6 -3.62 -13.24 -13.16
CA ALA A 6 -2.33 -12.80 -12.62
C ALA A 6 -1.93 -11.36 -12.99
N ASN A 7 -2.76 -10.62 -13.73
CA ASN A 7 -2.42 -9.27 -14.20
C ASN A 7 -3.53 -8.23 -13.88
N ALA A 8 -4.33 -8.46 -12.86
CA ALA A 8 -5.03 -7.36 -12.23
C ALA A 8 -3.98 -6.56 -11.43
N LEU A 9 -3.27 -5.67 -12.10
CA LEU A 9 -2.68 -4.51 -11.46
C LEU A 9 -3.85 -3.87 -10.73
N SER A 10 -3.82 -3.86 -9.40
CA SER A 10 -4.87 -3.26 -8.58
C SER A 10 -5.07 -1.84 -9.09
N GLU A 11 -6.27 -1.53 -9.59
CA GLU A 11 -6.60 -0.16 -9.95
C GLU A 11 -6.22 0.73 -8.76
N PRO A 12 -5.59 1.88 -9.00
CA PRO A 12 -5.21 2.77 -7.92
C PRO A 12 -6.47 3.14 -7.12
N LEU A 13 -6.37 3.02 -5.80
CA LEU A 13 -7.47 3.37 -4.91
C LEU A 13 -7.88 4.83 -5.14
N THR A 14 -9.18 5.07 -5.14
CA THR A 14 -9.71 6.44 -5.17
C THR A 14 -9.35 7.17 -3.87
N GLU A 15 -9.26 8.50 -3.93
CA GLU A 15 -8.98 9.32 -2.74
C GLU A 15 -9.99 9.06 -1.61
N GLU A 16 -11.25 8.83 -1.96
CA GLU A 16 -12.32 8.50 -1.02
C GLU A 16 -12.09 7.15 -0.35
N ALA A 17 -11.71 6.12 -1.11
CA ALA A 17 -11.37 4.80 -0.59
C ALA A 17 -10.18 4.86 0.37
N VAL A 18 -9.14 5.63 0.03
CA VAL A 18 -7.97 5.87 0.89
C VAL A 18 -8.39 6.55 2.18
N ALA A 19 -9.19 7.62 2.10
CA ALA A 19 -9.66 8.34 3.28
C ALA A 19 -10.51 7.43 4.20
N SER A 20 -11.39 6.61 3.60
CA SER A 20 -12.23 5.65 4.35
C SER A 20 -11.39 4.59 5.07
N ALA A 21 -10.39 4.03 4.39
CA ALA A 21 -9.48 3.04 4.97
C ALA A 21 -8.67 3.62 6.15
N PHE A 22 -8.13 4.83 6.03
CA PHE A 22 -7.41 5.47 7.13
C PHE A 22 -8.34 5.85 8.31
N ARG A 23 -9.58 6.24 8.05
CA ARG A 23 -10.58 6.42 9.11
C ARG A 23 -10.85 5.12 9.86
N TYR A 24 -10.95 4.02 9.13
CA TYR A 24 -11.14 2.70 9.70
C TYR A 24 -9.94 2.28 10.58
N LEU A 25 -8.72 2.41 10.08
CA LEU A 25 -7.50 2.12 10.86
C LEU A 25 -7.45 2.93 12.16
N ARG A 26 -7.78 4.23 12.11
CA ARG A 26 -7.84 5.08 13.32
C ARG A 26 -8.90 4.62 14.31
N ALA A 27 -10.09 4.23 13.83
CA ALA A 27 -11.14 3.72 14.69
C ALA A 27 -10.71 2.42 15.40
N VAL A 28 -10.07 1.51 14.66
CA VAL A 28 -9.53 0.26 15.23
C VAL A 28 -8.41 0.55 16.23
N GLN A 29 -7.49 1.44 15.92
CA GLN A 29 -6.39 1.82 16.80
C GLN A 29 -6.90 2.47 18.09
N ALA A 30 -7.94 3.29 18.00
CA ALA A 30 -8.58 3.93 19.15
C ALA A 30 -9.49 3.00 19.96
N GLY A 31 -9.74 1.78 19.49
CA GLY A 31 -10.69 0.84 20.12
C GLY A 31 -12.15 1.24 19.92
N ASP A 32 -12.46 2.13 18.97
CA ASP A 32 -13.81 2.57 18.65
C ASP A 32 -14.52 1.55 17.75
N ALA A 33 -14.99 0.47 18.37
CA ALA A 33 -15.66 -0.64 17.70
C ALA A 33 -16.95 -0.21 16.99
N ARG A 34 -17.61 0.84 17.47
CA ARG A 34 -18.85 1.35 16.86
C ARG A 34 -18.54 2.00 15.51
N THR A 35 -17.65 2.96 15.48
CA THR A 35 -17.25 3.64 14.23
C THR A 35 -16.64 2.66 13.24
N ALA A 36 -15.81 1.72 13.70
CA ALA A 36 -15.26 0.67 12.86
C ALA A 36 -16.37 -0.19 12.23
N GLY A 37 -17.36 -0.63 13.02
CA GLY A 37 -18.50 -1.41 12.53
C GLY A 37 -19.35 -0.65 11.49
N GLU A 38 -19.64 0.63 11.74
CA GLU A 38 -20.39 1.49 10.81
C GLU A 38 -19.66 1.63 9.47
N LEU A 39 -18.32 1.81 9.49
CA LEU A 39 -17.49 1.94 8.29
C LEU A 39 -17.44 0.65 7.46
N VAL A 40 -17.33 -0.52 8.07
CA VAL A 40 -17.35 -1.81 7.33
C VAL A 40 -18.70 -2.07 6.69
N VAL A 41 -19.78 -1.72 7.37
CA VAL A 41 -21.14 -1.85 6.80
C VAL A 41 -21.35 -0.91 5.60
N ALA A 42 -20.83 0.31 5.69
CA ALA A 42 -20.89 1.27 4.60
C ALA A 42 -20.01 0.88 3.40
N GLU A 43 -18.86 0.25 3.69
CA GLU A 43 -17.85 -0.11 2.70
C GLU A 43 -17.50 -1.61 2.78
N PRO A 44 -18.30 -2.49 2.12
CA PRO A 44 -18.02 -3.93 2.13
C PRO A 44 -16.66 -4.32 1.53
N GLN A 45 -16.04 -3.42 0.74
CA GLN A 45 -14.72 -3.58 0.16
C GLN A 45 -13.59 -3.13 1.09
N MET A 46 -13.88 -2.80 2.35
CA MET A 46 -12.89 -2.36 3.32
C MET A 46 -11.64 -3.27 3.40
N PRO A 47 -11.74 -4.60 3.38
CA PRO A 47 -10.55 -5.47 3.34
C PRO A 47 -9.64 -5.19 2.14
N ALA A 48 -10.19 -4.93 0.97
CA ALA A 48 -9.43 -4.60 -0.23
C ALA A 48 -8.78 -3.21 -0.13
N PHE A 49 -9.50 -2.23 0.42
CA PHE A 49 -8.95 -0.89 0.66
C PHE A 49 -7.79 -0.93 1.65
N LEU A 50 -7.94 -1.67 2.75
CA LEU A 50 -6.88 -1.84 3.75
C LEU A 50 -5.64 -2.53 3.16
N THR A 51 -5.84 -3.56 2.33
CA THR A 51 -4.73 -4.23 1.64
C THR A 51 -4.04 -3.29 0.67
N GLY A 52 -4.80 -2.50 -0.12
CA GLY A 52 -4.23 -1.56 -1.08
C GLY A 52 -3.42 -0.43 -0.42
N ILE A 53 -3.88 0.14 0.71
CA ILE A 53 -3.05 1.11 1.44
C ILE A 53 -1.83 0.45 2.10
N ALA A 54 -1.96 -0.78 2.60
CA ALA A 54 -0.84 -1.53 3.13
C ALA A 54 0.24 -1.77 2.06
N GLU A 55 -0.14 -2.08 0.83
CA GLU A 55 0.80 -2.21 -0.30
C GLU A 55 1.62 -0.92 -0.48
N GLY A 56 0.97 0.24 -0.53
CA GLY A 56 1.67 1.51 -0.70
C GLY A 56 2.61 1.84 0.46
N ILE A 57 2.19 1.58 1.70
CA ILE A 57 3.02 1.82 2.89
C ILE A 57 4.22 0.87 2.94
N VAL A 58 3.97 -0.42 2.75
CA VAL A 58 5.01 -1.46 2.82
C VAL A 58 6.03 -1.29 1.71
N GLU A 59 5.59 -1.07 0.47
CA GLU A 59 6.49 -0.80 -0.65
C GLU A 59 7.38 0.42 -0.38
N ALA A 60 6.82 1.51 0.14
CA ALA A 60 7.60 2.71 0.46
C ALA A 60 8.61 2.48 1.59
N GLY A 61 8.22 1.69 2.62
CA GLY A 61 9.05 1.45 3.81
C GLY A 61 10.04 0.30 3.68
N THR A 62 9.82 -0.63 2.74
CA THR A 62 10.63 -1.85 2.61
C THR A 62 11.32 -2.01 1.25
N SER A 63 11.16 -1.06 0.33
CA SER A 63 11.84 -1.10 -0.97
C SER A 63 13.36 -1.01 -0.80
N LEU A 64 14.07 -1.75 -1.66
CA LEU A 64 15.53 -1.67 -1.68
C LEU A 64 15.99 -0.27 -2.09
N PRO A 65 17.16 0.18 -1.57
CA PRO A 65 17.77 1.42 -2.00
C PRO A 65 17.95 1.48 -3.51
N GLY A 66 17.79 2.69 -4.08
CA GLY A 66 17.98 2.93 -5.50
C GLY A 66 19.47 2.91 -5.90
N PRO A 67 19.76 3.03 -7.21
CA PRO A 67 21.14 3.01 -7.69
C PRO A 67 22.00 4.19 -7.21
N ASP A 68 21.37 5.27 -6.77
CA ASP A 68 22.04 6.47 -6.25
C ASP A 68 22.15 6.48 -4.71
N ASP A 69 21.59 5.47 -4.05
CA ASP A 69 21.63 5.31 -2.61
C ASP A 69 22.77 4.38 -2.17
N ASP A 70 22.94 4.21 -0.85
CA ASP A 70 23.88 3.24 -0.30
C ASP A 70 23.53 1.82 -0.74
N ALA A 71 24.56 0.97 -0.91
CA ALA A 71 24.36 -0.41 -1.33
C ALA A 71 23.41 -1.15 -0.37
N PRO A 72 22.48 -1.99 -0.90
CA PRO A 72 21.57 -2.76 -0.07
C PRO A 72 22.32 -3.65 0.93
N THR A 73 21.83 -3.70 2.16
CA THR A 73 22.35 -4.57 3.22
C THR A 73 21.52 -5.84 3.35
N TRP A 74 22.00 -6.81 4.13
CA TRP A 74 21.21 -7.99 4.48
C TRP A 74 19.89 -7.62 5.16
N ASP A 75 19.88 -6.58 5.98
CA ASP A 75 18.67 -6.09 6.66
C ASP A 75 17.67 -5.52 5.64
N SER A 76 18.14 -4.81 4.61
CA SER A 76 17.31 -4.31 3.52
C SER A 76 16.61 -5.43 2.76
N PHE A 77 17.34 -6.50 2.41
CA PHE A 77 16.77 -7.67 1.75
C PHE A 77 15.78 -8.42 2.64
N THR A 78 16.09 -8.54 3.93
CA THR A 78 15.22 -9.20 4.90
C THR A 78 13.92 -8.42 5.06
N LEU A 79 14.00 -7.10 5.17
CA LEU A 79 12.84 -6.23 5.31
C LEU A 79 11.93 -6.26 4.06
N GLU A 80 12.53 -6.23 2.87
CA GLU A 80 11.79 -6.39 1.61
C GLU A 80 11.08 -7.74 1.53
N ALA A 81 11.77 -8.82 1.89
CA ALA A 81 11.16 -10.16 1.90
C ALA A 81 10.02 -10.27 2.91
N LEU A 82 10.19 -9.70 4.10
CA LEU A 82 9.14 -9.63 5.13
C LEU A 82 7.92 -8.85 4.62
N GLY A 83 8.12 -7.72 3.99
CA GLY A 83 7.05 -6.93 3.37
C GLY A 83 6.26 -7.73 2.33
N LYS A 84 6.95 -8.45 1.45
CA LYS A 84 6.31 -9.33 0.45
C LYS A 84 5.47 -10.44 1.07
N VAL A 85 6.00 -11.12 2.09
CA VAL A 85 5.27 -12.18 2.80
C VAL A 85 4.04 -11.61 3.49
N PHE A 86 4.19 -10.46 4.15
CA PHE A 86 3.10 -9.75 4.79
C PHE A 86 1.97 -9.41 3.81
N LEU A 87 2.28 -8.79 2.67
CA LEU A 87 1.29 -8.43 1.66
C LEU A 87 0.59 -9.66 1.07
N ASN A 88 1.30 -10.75 0.83
CA ASN A 88 0.70 -11.98 0.36
C ASN A 88 -0.30 -12.56 1.37
N ALA A 89 0.01 -12.47 2.66
CA ALA A 89 -0.91 -12.89 3.73
C ALA A 89 -2.17 -12.03 3.74
N LEU A 90 -2.05 -10.70 3.60
CA LEU A 90 -3.20 -9.81 3.55
C LEU A 90 -4.08 -10.06 2.32
N ARG A 91 -3.48 -10.25 1.14
CA ARG A 91 -4.21 -10.58 -0.10
C ARG A 91 -5.00 -11.89 0.01
N THR A 92 -4.46 -12.86 0.69
CA THR A 92 -5.17 -14.11 0.96
C THR A 92 -6.33 -13.88 1.94
N TRP A 93 -6.10 -13.10 2.97
CA TRP A 93 -7.08 -12.86 4.03
C TRP A 93 -8.24 -11.99 3.57
N GLN A 94 -8.00 -10.99 2.71
CA GLN A 94 -9.08 -10.16 2.15
C GLN A 94 -10.16 -10.96 1.40
N GLN A 95 -9.81 -12.14 0.88
CA GLN A 95 -10.76 -13.02 0.18
C GLN A 95 -11.83 -13.61 1.11
N ALA A 96 -11.62 -13.56 2.43
CA ALA A 96 -12.62 -13.98 3.40
C ALA A 96 -13.82 -13.02 3.54
N GLY A 97 -13.77 -11.87 2.85
CA GLY A 97 -14.86 -10.90 2.82
C GLY A 97 -14.80 -9.86 3.94
N PRO A 98 -15.90 -9.09 4.15
CA PRO A 98 -15.94 -7.95 5.06
C PRO A 98 -15.52 -8.27 6.50
N ASP A 99 -15.81 -9.47 6.97
CA ASP A 99 -15.48 -9.93 8.33
C ASP A 99 -13.96 -9.99 8.59
N ALA A 100 -13.15 -10.00 7.54
CA ALA A 100 -11.69 -9.96 7.67
C ALA A 100 -11.15 -8.55 7.99
N ALA A 101 -11.92 -7.48 7.78
CA ALA A 101 -11.46 -6.10 7.93
C ALA A 101 -10.83 -5.80 9.30
N PRO A 102 -11.41 -6.19 10.45
CA PRO A 102 -10.81 -5.92 11.76
C PRO A 102 -9.43 -6.58 11.93
N GLY A 103 -9.31 -7.83 11.50
CA GLY A 103 -8.06 -8.58 11.57
C GLY A 103 -6.98 -7.99 10.67
N ILE A 104 -7.33 -7.65 9.43
CA ILE A 104 -6.41 -6.98 8.48
C ILE A 104 -5.95 -5.64 9.06
N ALA A 105 -6.88 -4.80 9.56
CA ALA A 105 -6.53 -3.51 10.13
C ALA A 105 -5.56 -3.65 11.32
N GLN A 106 -5.84 -4.57 12.23
CA GLN A 106 -4.99 -4.80 13.40
C GLN A 106 -3.60 -5.29 13.01
N THR A 107 -3.53 -6.11 11.98
CA THR A 107 -2.26 -6.63 11.44
C THR A 107 -1.47 -5.53 10.73
N VAL A 108 -2.12 -4.66 9.96
CA VAL A 108 -1.49 -3.48 9.33
C VAL A 108 -0.97 -2.52 10.40
N ILE A 109 -1.77 -2.19 11.42
CA ILE A 109 -1.35 -1.33 12.53
C ILE A 109 -0.12 -1.93 13.22
N SER A 110 -0.15 -3.23 13.53
CA SER A 110 0.97 -3.91 14.20
C SER A 110 2.24 -3.91 13.35
N PHE A 111 2.12 -4.11 12.03
CA PHE A 111 3.27 -4.08 11.12
C PHE A 111 3.87 -2.68 11.05
N VAL A 112 3.04 -1.66 10.88
CA VAL A 112 3.50 -0.26 10.83
C VAL A 112 4.21 0.10 12.13
N THR A 113 3.58 -0.18 13.27
CA THR A 113 4.13 0.15 14.59
C THR A 113 5.43 -0.58 14.90
N ALA A 114 5.49 -1.89 14.59
CA ALA A 114 6.62 -2.72 14.99
C ALA A 114 7.81 -2.66 14.01
N ILE A 115 7.56 -2.38 12.73
CA ILE A 115 8.56 -2.51 11.67
C ILE A 115 8.93 -1.18 11.04
N LEU A 116 7.97 -0.28 10.84
CA LEU A 116 8.20 0.93 10.06
C LEU A 116 8.32 2.21 10.90
N CYS A 117 7.83 2.21 12.13
CA CYS A 117 7.84 3.40 12.98
C CYS A 117 8.63 3.14 14.26
N GLU A 118 9.69 3.93 14.46
CA GLU A 118 10.44 3.94 15.71
C GLU A 118 9.80 4.85 16.78
N GLU A 119 8.88 5.74 16.41
CA GLU A 119 8.23 6.73 17.27
C GLU A 119 6.71 6.83 17.09
N HIS A 120 6.04 7.22 18.11
CA HIS A 120 4.70 7.00 18.65
C HIS A 120 3.44 7.48 17.90
N ASP A 121 3.43 7.87 16.62
CA ASP A 121 2.19 8.30 15.94
C ASP A 121 2.01 7.66 14.55
N ASP A 122 1.81 6.42 14.60
CA ASP A 122 2.00 5.41 13.56
C ASP A 122 1.09 5.57 12.36
N ILE A 123 -0.23 5.75 12.57
CA ILE A 123 -1.18 5.79 11.46
C ILE A 123 -1.21 7.15 10.75
N ALA A 124 -0.98 8.25 11.48
CA ALA A 124 -0.83 9.56 10.85
C ALA A 124 0.41 9.59 9.97
N HIS A 125 1.54 9.10 10.49
CA HIS A 125 2.79 8.99 9.73
C HIS A 125 2.66 8.01 8.56
N ALA A 126 2.03 6.86 8.74
CA ALA A 126 1.78 5.90 7.68
C ALA A 126 0.96 6.50 6.53
N ARG A 127 0.01 7.38 6.84
CA ARG A 127 -0.73 8.12 5.84
C ARG A 127 0.16 9.04 5.01
N ASP A 128 1.04 9.81 5.66
CA ASP A 128 1.97 10.70 4.99
C ASP A 128 2.94 9.93 4.08
N VAL A 129 3.43 8.79 4.56
CA VAL A 129 4.26 7.86 3.77
C VAL A 129 3.50 7.35 2.54
N TYR A 130 2.26 6.90 2.72
CA TYR A 130 1.42 6.43 1.62
C TYR A 130 1.18 7.53 0.58
N GLU A 131 0.79 8.72 1.00
CA GLU A 131 0.52 9.86 0.12
C GLU A 131 1.79 10.32 -0.63
N SER A 132 2.94 10.25 0.03
CA SER A 132 4.23 10.57 -0.60
C SER A 132 4.62 9.53 -1.65
N ALA A 133 4.45 8.25 -1.35
CA ALA A 133 4.70 7.16 -2.29
C ALA A 133 3.77 7.21 -3.50
N ALA A 134 2.48 7.49 -3.28
CA ALA A 134 1.50 7.64 -4.36
C ALA A 134 1.87 8.81 -5.29
N ARG A 135 2.29 9.95 -4.75
CA ARG A 135 2.78 11.09 -5.53
C ARG A 135 4.05 10.75 -6.32
N GLY A 136 4.98 10.04 -5.72
CA GLY A 136 6.19 9.56 -6.39
C GLY A 136 5.89 8.69 -7.60
N ARG A 137 4.96 7.72 -7.46
CA ARG A 137 4.52 6.86 -8.58
C ARG A 137 3.91 7.66 -9.73
N LEU A 138 3.00 8.58 -9.44
CA LEU A 138 2.40 9.45 -10.45
C LEU A 138 3.43 10.27 -11.23
N LEU A 139 4.47 10.76 -10.55
CA LEU A 139 5.55 11.48 -11.21
C LEU A 139 6.40 10.58 -12.12
N LEU A 140 6.66 9.35 -11.71
CA LEU A 140 7.39 8.36 -12.51
C LEU A 140 6.57 7.94 -13.74
N GLU A 141 5.29 7.69 -13.59
CA GLU A 141 4.37 7.37 -14.69
C GLU A 141 4.26 8.52 -15.69
N ALA A 142 4.13 9.77 -15.21
CA ALA A 142 4.11 10.94 -16.07
C ALA A 142 5.42 11.12 -16.84
N ARG A 143 6.58 10.85 -16.22
CA ARG A 143 7.88 10.88 -16.90
C ARG A 143 8.00 9.78 -17.94
N ALA A 144 7.56 8.56 -17.63
CA ALA A 144 7.57 7.44 -18.55
C ALA A 144 6.66 7.71 -19.77
N ALA A 145 5.47 8.27 -19.55
CA ALA A 145 4.55 8.66 -20.60
C ALA A 145 5.14 9.78 -21.50
N SER A 146 5.79 10.79 -20.91
CA SER A 146 6.50 11.84 -21.65
C SER A 146 7.66 11.29 -22.47
N ALA A 147 8.44 10.36 -21.93
CA ALA A 147 9.54 9.73 -22.66
C ALA A 147 9.06 8.88 -23.85
N ALA A 148 7.91 8.20 -23.67
CA ALA A 148 7.29 7.41 -24.74
C ALA A 148 6.65 8.29 -25.85
N ALA A 149 6.27 9.52 -25.51
CA ALA A 149 5.66 10.47 -26.45
C ALA A 149 6.68 11.24 -27.31
N CYS A 150 7.99 11.17 -27.03
CA CYS A 150 9.06 11.70 -27.85
C CYS A 150 9.69 10.57 -28.68
N PRO A 151 9.20 10.26 -29.92
CA PRO A 151 9.95 9.41 -30.82
C PRO A 151 11.24 10.16 -31.20
N VAL A 152 12.37 9.59 -30.80
CA VAL A 152 13.67 10.04 -31.31
C VAL A 152 13.68 9.67 -32.78
N ASP A 153 13.44 10.65 -33.63
CA ASP A 153 13.59 10.53 -35.08
C ASP A 153 15.08 10.38 -35.39
N ILE A 154 15.54 9.12 -35.37
CA ILE A 154 16.89 8.76 -35.82
C ILE A 154 16.83 8.55 -37.33
N THR A 155 16.55 9.62 -38.04
CA THR A 155 16.85 9.70 -39.46
C THR A 155 18.03 10.65 -39.63
N ALA A 156 19.24 10.15 -39.54
CA ALA A 156 20.42 10.78 -40.05
C ALA A 156 20.90 10.02 -41.29
N PRO A 157 21.25 10.69 -42.37
CA PRO A 157 21.69 10.12 -43.63
C PRO A 157 23.05 9.44 -43.55
#